data_f7cb0e73a15dd17591cc454d0c159ab0
#
_entry.id   f7cb0e73a15dd17591cc454d0c159ab0
#
_cell.length_a   1.000
_cell.length_b   1.000
_cell.length_c   1.000
_cell.angle_alpha   90.00
_cell.angle_beta   90.00
_cell.angle_gamma   90.00
#
_symmetry.space_group_name_H-M   'P 1'
#
loop_
_entity.id
_entity.type
_entity.pdbx_description
1 polymer ?
#
loop_
_entity_poly.entity_id
_entity_poly.type
_entity_poly.pdbx_seq_one_letter_code
_entity_poly.pdbx_strand_id
1 'polypeptide(L)'
;QIVYQTLSVPMPKFVEISYTVSVITDYQQQMNEILQVFQAFTGTPAMFQVHHEGNTYEALISPDFAIENNASGLDVNERLFKADISITVFGYLIGEDKNQETPKVVVRESAVKVQIGREHAVLDDQITAHYGLKPKYRA
;
A
#
# COMPACT_ATOMS: atom_id res chain seq x y z
N GLN A 1 21.07 -23.84 13.53
CA GLN A 1 19.74 -23.39 13.97
C GLN A 1 19.16 -22.47 12.92
N ILE A 2 18.02 -22.83 12.35
CA ILE A 2 17.34 -22.02 11.36
C ILE A 2 16.30 -21.17 12.10
N VAL A 3 16.48 -19.86 12.06
CA VAL A 3 15.56 -18.90 12.65
C VAL A 3 14.70 -18.30 11.53
N TYR A 4 13.40 -18.41 11.67
CA TYR A 4 12.44 -17.78 10.77
C TYR A 4 11.85 -16.54 11.44
N GLN A 5 11.96 -15.42 10.75
CA GLN A 5 11.30 -14.18 11.16
C GLN A 5 10.11 -13.94 10.25
N THR A 6 8.94 -13.88 10.83
CA THR A 6 7.70 -13.58 10.09
C THR A 6 7.24 -12.18 10.46
N LEU A 7 7.16 -11.32 9.46
CA LEU A 7 6.58 -9.98 9.60
C LEU A 7 5.11 -10.07 9.18
N SER A 8 4.22 -9.77 10.11
CA SER A 8 2.77 -9.65 9.82
C SER A 8 2.43 -8.17 9.69
N VAL A 9 1.97 -7.78 8.51
CA VAL A 9 1.52 -6.41 8.23
C VAL A 9 0.01 -6.46 7.97
N PRO A 10 -0.80 -5.66 8.67
CA PRO A 10 -2.23 -5.59 8.42
C PRO A 10 -2.50 -5.01 7.02
N MET A 11 -3.55 -5.49 6.37
CA MET A 11 -3.96 -4.98 5.08
C MET A 11 -4.58 -3.58 5.26
N PRO A 12 -4.08 -2.55 4.57
CA PRO A 12 -4.67 -1.22 4.65
C PRO A 12 -6.05 -1.20 3.99
N LYS A 13 -6.92 -0.36 4.51
CA LYS A 13 -8.20 -0.07 3.88
C LYS A 13 -8.02 1.06 2.88
N PHE A 14 -8.27 0.79 1.61
CA PHE A 14 -8.20 1.80 0.56
C PHE A 14 -9.44 2.69 0.58
N VAL A 15 -9.23 3.98 0.45
CA VAL A 15 -10.27 4.99 0.44
C VAL A 15 -10.04 5.98 -0.69
N GLU A 16 -11.13 6.46 -1.27
CA GLU A 16 -11.13 7.57 -2.21
C GLU A 16 -11.62 8.82 -1.48
N ILE A 17 -10.84 9.88 -1.54
CA ILE A 17 -11.16 11.15 -0.91
C ILE A 17 -11.37 12.17 -2.03
N SER A 18 -12.57 12.72 -2.11
CA SER A 18 -12.90 13.74 -3.11
C SER A 18 -12.78 15.13 -2.50
N TYR A 19 -12.02 15.98 -3.17
CA TYR A 19 -11.87 17.38 -2.85
C TYR A 19 -12.43 18.23 -3.98
N THR A 20 -13.06 19.34 -3.63
CA THR A 20 -13.43 20.38 -4.58
C THR A 20 -12.61 21.62 -4.26
N VAL A 21 -11.81 22.06 -5.21
CA VAL A 21 -11.02 23.28 -5.12
C VAL A 21 -11.74 24.36 -5.89
N SER A 22 -12.21 25.39 -5.19
CA SER A 22 -12.86 26.55 -5.82
C SER A 22 -11.84 27.66 -5.99
N VAL A 23 -11.64 28.06 -7.24
CA VAL A 23 -10.80 29.21 -7.61
C VAL A 23 -11.70 30.39 -7.89
N ILE A 24 -11.45 31.51 -7.25
CA ILE A 24 -12.22 32.73 -7.42
C ILE A 24 -11.26 33.85 -7.83
N THR A 25 -11.60 34.53 -8.94
CA THR A 25 -10.80 35.64 -9.45
C THR A 25 -11.68 36.77 -9.92
N ASP A 26 -11.13 38.01 -9.94
CA ASP A 26 -11.83 39.19 -10.45
C ASP A 26 -11.74 39.33 -11.95
N TYR A 27 -10.72 38.69 -12.56
CA TYR A 27 -10.45 38.80 -13.99
C TYR A 27 -10.39 37.43 -14.64
N GLN A 28 -10.99 37.32 -15.82
CA GLN A 28 -11.00 36.08 -16.59
C GLN A 28 -9.59 35.63 -17.03
N GLN A 29 -8.70 36.58 -17.31
CA GLN A 29 -7.32 36.26 -17.69
C GLN A 29 -6.59 35.53 -16.56
N GLN A 30 -6.74 36.00 -15.33
CA GLN A 30 -6.17 35.35 -14.15
C GLN A 30 -6.74 33.94 -13.96
N MET A 31 -8.05 33.76 -14.17
CA MET A 31 -8.70 32.47 -14.10
C MET A 31 -8.09 31.50 -15.13
N ASN A 32 -7.90 31.95 -16.36
CA ASN A 32 -7.32 31.12 -17.41
C ASN A 32 -5.88 30.72 -17.13
N GLU A 33 -5.09 31.64 -16.58
CA GLU A 33 -3.70 31.34 -16.19
C GLU A 33 -3.63 30.29 -15.09
N ILE A 34 -4.51 30.37 -14.08
CA ILE A 34 -4.56 29.41 -12.99
C ILE A 34 -5.07 28.05 -13.51
N LEU A 35 -6.15 28.04 -14.29
CA LEU A 35 -6.70 26.80 -14.84
C LEU A 35 -5.75 26.10 -15.79
N GLN A 36 -4.92 26.83 -16.50
CA GLN A 36 -3.91 26.24 -17.38
C GLN A 36 -2.93 25.32 -16.62
N VAL A 37 -2.57 25.68 -15.41
CA VAL A 37 -1.71 24.84 -14.55
C VAL A 37 -2.41 23.53 -14.23
N PHE A 38 -3.69 23.58 -13.85
CA PHE A 38 -4.45 22.36 -13.55
C PHE A 38 -4.70 21.52 -14.79
N GLN A 39 -4.95 22.15 -15.95
CA GLN A 39 -5.13 21.44 -17.21
C GLN A 39 -3.89 20.64 -17.64
N ALA A 40 -2.71 21.08 -17.28
CA ALA A 40 -1.48 20.34 -17.53
C ALA A 40 -1.45 18.97 -16.85
N PHE A 41 -2.17 18.81 -15.75
CA PHE A 41 -2.30 17.54 -15.03
C PHE A 41 -3.50 16.69 -15.45
N THR A 42 -4.34 17.19 -16.37
CA THR A 42 -5.51 16.43 -16.87
C THR A 42 -5.19 15.60 -18.12
N GLY A 43 -3.93 15.62 -18.57
CA GLY A 43 -3.46 14.81 -19.69
C GLY A 43 -3.54 13.30 -19.42
N THR A 44 -3.03 12.51 -20.33
CA THR A 44 -2.97 11.04 -20.15
C THR A 44 -1.54 10.64 -19.81
N PRO A 45 -1.27 10.18 -18.58
CA PRO A 45 -2.18 9.95 -17.45
C PRO A 45 -2.51 11.24 -16.67
N ALA A 46 -3.77 11.42 -16.32
CA ALA A 46 -4.26 12.56 -15.53
C ALA A 46 -3.95 12.43 -14.03
N MET A 47 -2.87 11.76 -13.70
CA MET A 47 -2.49 11.43 -12.32
C MET A 47 -1.28 12.25 -11.90
N PHE A 48 -1.30 12.71 -10.66
CA PHE A 48 -0.16 13.32 -10.00
C PHE A 48 0.04 12.74 -8.61
N GLN A 49 1.20 12.97 -8.03
CA GLN A 49 1.54 12.43 -6.72
C GLN A 49 1.48 13.52 -5.66
N VAL A 50 0.84 13.22 -4.56
CA VAL A 50 0.79 14.07 -3.37
C VAL A 50 1.65 13.43 -2.29
N HIS A 51 2.61 14.19 -1.77
CA HIS A 51 3.47 13.75 -0.69
C HIS A 51 2.97 14.34 0.64
N HIS A 52 2.72 13.49 1.59
CA HIS A 52 2.29 13.90 2.93
C HIS A 52 2.89 12.95 3.98
N GLU A 53 3.58 13.54 4.96
CA GLU A 53 4.18 12.80 6.08
C GLU A 53 5.04 11.59 5.67
N GLY A 54 5.83 11.73 4.62
CA GLY A 54 6.70 10.66 4.11
C GLY A 54 6.00 9.60 3.26
N ASN A 55 4.67 9.71 3.09
CA ASN A 55 3.89 8.85 2.22
C ASN A 55 3.56 9.55 0.92
N THR A 56 3.42 8.75 -0.13
CA THR A 56 3.06 9.22 -1.47
C THR A 56 1.68 8.68 -1.82
N TYR A 57 0.79 9.58 -2.21
CA TYR A 57 -0.57 9.27 -2.61
C TYR A 57 -0.77 9.64 -4.07
N GLU A 58 -1.55 8.87 -4.78
CA GLU A 58 -1.95 9.18 -6.14
C GLU A 58 -3.22 10.03 -6.14
N ALA A 59 -3.25 11.04 -6.99
CA ALA A 59 -4.39 11.92 -7.13
C ALA A 59 -4.75 12.11 -8.60
N LEU A 60 -6.02 12.27 -8.85
CA LEU A 60 -6.61 12.45 -10.17
C LEU A 60 -7.36 13.77 -10.22
N ILE A 61 -7.12 14.58 -11.23
CA ILE A 61 -7.90 15.79 -11.50
C ILE A 61 -8.95 15.47 -12.58
N SER A 62 -10.21 15.78 -12.29
CA SER A 62 -11.26 15.69 -13.31
C SER A 62 -11.00 16.71 -14.41
N PRO A 63 -11.11 16.34 -15.69
CA PRO A 63 -10.96 17.28 -16.80
C PRO A 63 -12.12 18.27 -16.91
N ASP A 64 -13.23 18.02 -16.23
CA ASP A 64 -14.41 18.87 -16.28
C ASP A 64 -14.29 20.00 -15.27
N PHE A 65 -13.99 21.20 -15.77
CA PHE A 65 -13.99 22.41 -14.96
C PHE A 65 -15.32 23.15 -15.15
N ALA A 66 -16.10 23.27 -14.09
CA ALA A 66 -17.28 24.11 -14.07
C ALA A 66 -16.83 25.56 -13.86
N ILE A 67 -16.94 26.38 -14.91
CA ILE A 67 -16.62 27.81 -14.86
C ILE A 67 -17.93 28.59 -14.79
N GLU A 68 -18.11 29.33 -13.71
CA GLU A 68 -19.23 30.21 -13.48
C GLU A 68 -18.75 31.66 -13.48
N ASN A 69 -19.56 32.56 -14.05
CA ASN A 69 -19.33 33.99 -13.95
C ASN A 69 -20.61 34.73 -13.62
N ASN A 70 -20.50 35.83 -12.93
CA ASN A 70 -21.61 36.72 -12.63
C ASN A 70 -21.63 37.95 -13.54
N ALA A 71 -20.84 37.99 -14.62
CA ALA A 71 -20.67 39.14 -15.49
C ALA A 71 -21.93 39.52 -16.31
N SER A 72 -22.95 38.66 -16.37
CA SER A 72 -24.19 38.90 -17.05
C SER A 72 -25.21 39.71 -16.26
N GLY A 73 -24.97 39.92 -14.97
CA GLY A 73 -25.82 40.76 -14.10
C GLY A 73 -25.53 42.25 -14.30
N LEU A 74 -26.52 43.03 -14.70
CA LEU A 74 -26.38 44.48 -14.89
C LEU A 74 -26.16 45.27 -13.58
N ASP A 75 -26.43 44.65 -12.46
CA ASP A 75 -26.40 45.29 -11.11
C ASP A 75 -25.23 44.80 -10.22
N VAL A 76 -24.24 44.14 -10.79
CA VAL A 76 -23.15 43.56 -9.97
C VAL A 76 -22.00 44.55 -9.85
N ASN A 77 -21.77 45.01 -8.64
CA ASN A 77 -20.65 45.90 -8.34
C ASN A 77 -19.27 45.24 -8.44
N GLU A 78 -19.23 43.92 -8.35
CA GLU A 78 -18.00 43.14 -8.43
C GLU A 78 -18.16 42.01 -9.42
N ARG A 79 -17.19 41.88 -10.33
CA ARG A 79 -17.12 40.77 -11.25
C ARG A 79 -16.40 39.63 -10.55
N LEU A 80 -17.03 38.47 -10.52
CA LEU A 80 -16.44 37.25 -9.96
C LEU A 80 -16.46 36.14 -11.00
N PHE A 81 -15.31 35.56 -11.18
CA PHE A 81 -15.14 34.32 -11.94
C PHE A 81 -14.81 33.20 -10.96
N LYS A 82 -15.61 32.15 -10.96
CA LYS A 82 -15.44 30.98 -10.10
C LYS A 82 -15.24 29.75 -10.94
N ALA A 83 -14.27 28.96 -10.63
CA ALA A 83 -14.07 27.63 -11.20
C ALA A 83 -13.96 26.59 -10.10
N ASP A 84 -14.73 25.53 -10.21
CA ASP A 84 -14.70 24.40 -9.31
C ASP A 84 -13.95 23.23 -9.99
N ILE A 85 -12.90 22.77 -9.32
CA ILE A 85 -12.02 21.69 -9.78
C ILE A 85 -12.19 20.51 -8.85
N SER A 86 -12.57 19.37 -9.38
CA SER A 86 -12.72 18.14 -8.61
C SER A 86 -11.42 17.33 -8.64
N ILE A 87 -10.91 17.00 -7.46
CA ILE A 87 -9.69 16.23 -7.27
C ILE A 87 -10.04 15.00 -6.45
N THR A 88 -9.70 13.83 -6.94
CA THR A 88 -9.85 12.57 -6.23
C THR A 88 -8.47 12.08 -5.79
N VAL A 89 -8.28 11.86 -4.50
CA VAL A 89 -7.04 11.34 -3.92
C VAL A 89 -7.28 9.90 -3.46
N PHE A 90 -6.43 9.01 -3.92
CA PHE A 90 -6.45 7.62 -3.50
C PHE A 90 -5.57 7.46 -2.26
N GLY A 91 -6.21 7.24 -1.14
CA GLY A 91 -5.56 7.07 0.14
C GLY A 91 -5.72 5.68 0.70
N TYR A 92 -5.06 5.45 1.82
CA TYR A 92 -5.22 4.23 2.60
C TYR A 92 -5.26 4.56 4.08
N LEU A 93 -6.07 3.82 4.80
CA LEU A 93 -6.15 3.91 6.26
C LEU A 93 -5.49 2.69 6.87
N ILE A 94 -4.52 2.94 7.73
CA ILE A 94 -3.93 1.92 8.59
C ILE A 94 -4.41 2.28 10.00
N GLY A 95 -5.29 1.47 10.56
CA GLY A 95 -5.85 1.76 11.87
C GLY A 95 -6.29 0.50 12.62
N GLU A 96 -6.61 0.69 13.88
CA GLU A 96 -7.15 -0.34 14.75
C GLU A 96 -8.64 -0.54 14.43
N ASP A 97 -8.93 -1.32 13.41
CA ASP A 97 -10.26 -1.86 13.19
C ASP A 97 -10.26 -3.35 13.52
N LYS A 98 -11.43 -3.96 13.64
CA LYS A 98 -11.63 -5.38 14.04
C LYS A 98 -10.74 -6.39 13.32
N ASN A 99 -10.20 -6.04 12.16
CA ASN A 99 -9.32 -6.87 11.35
C ASN A 99 -7.92 -6.27 11.11
N GLN A 100 -7.61 -5.14 11.73
CA GLN A 100 -6.32 -4.46 11.57
C GLN A 100 -5.55 -4.53 12.86
N GLU A 101 -4.74 -5.54 12.97
CA GLU A 101 -3.75 -5.64 14.03
C GLU A 101 -2.56 -4.74 13.70
N THR A 102 -1.95 -4.15 14.73
CA THR A 102 -0.67 -3.48 14.56
C THR A 102 0.37 -4.44 13.97
N PRO A 103 1.29 -3.96 13.12
CA PRO A 103 2.34 -4.80 12.56
C PRO A 103 3.08 -5.54 13.66
N LYS A 104 3.09 -6.86 13.57
CA LYS A 104 3.77 -7.72 14.54
C LYS A 104 4.90 -8.44 13.86
N VAL A 105 6.06 -8.40 14.48
CA VAL A 105 7.18 -9.25 14.10
C VAL A 105 7.13 -10.50 14.99
N VAL A 106 6.82 -11.64 14.37
CA VAL A 106 6.84 -12.92 15.07
C VAL A 106 8.13 -13.63 14.71
N VAL A 107 9.01 -13.76 15.69
CA VAL A 107 10.22 -14.58 15.57
C VAL A 107 9.85 -16.00 15.98
N ARG A 108 9.88 -16.91 15.03
CA ARG A 108 9.73 -18.34 15.30
C ARG A 108 11.10 -19.00 15.20
N GLU A 109 11.56 -19.53 16.30
CA GLU A 109 12.74 -20.38 16.33
C GLU A 109 12.27 -21.82 16.09
N SER A 110 12.64 -22.37 14.95
CA SER A 110 12.42 -23.78 14.65
C SER A 110 13.78 -24.49 14.65
N ALA A 111 14.04 -25.26 15.68
CA ALA A 111 15.21 -26.13 15.71
C ALA A 111 14.84 -27.48 15.05
N VAL A 112 15.25 -27.67 13.82
CA VAL A 112 15.17 -28.99 13.19
C VAL A 112 16.48 -29.74 13.50
N LYS A 113 16.40 -30.76 14.33
CA LYS A 113 17.52 -31.67 14.54
C LYS A 113 17.53 -32.68 13.40
N VAL A 114 18.37 -32.45 12.40
CA VAL A 114 18.62 -33.45 11.34
C VAL A 114 19.71 -34.38 11.84
N GLN A 115 19.37 -35.63 12.05
CA GLN A 115 20.31 -36.68 12.39
C GLN A 115 20.59 -37.51 11.13
N ILE A 116 21.75 -37.30 10.53
CA ILE A 116 22.19 -38.07 9.38
C ILE A 116 22.96 -39.28 9.93
N GLY A 117 22.32 -40.43 9.88
CA GLY A 117 22.98 -41.70 10.15
C GLY A 117 23.70 -42.20 8.90
N ARG A 118 24.97 -42.60 9.03
CA ARG A 118 25.65 -43.37 8.00
C ARG A 118 25.19 -44.83 8.09
N GLU A 119 24.71 -45.33 6.98
CA GLU A 119 24.60 -46.80 6.84
C GLU A 119 26.01 -47.38 6.82
N HIS A 120 26.30 -48.30 7.71
CA HIS A 120 27.48 -49.13 7.67
C HIS A 120 27.06 -50.56 7.92
N ALA A 121 27.74 -51.46 7.25
CA ALA A 121 27.51 -52.88 7.43
C ALA A 121 27.82 -53.26 8.87
N VAL A 122 26.81 -53.75 9.57
CA VAL A 122 26.97 -54.25 10.96
C VAL A 122 27.17 -55.74 10.86
N LEU A 123 28.30 -56.22 11.41
CA LEU A 123 28.54 -57.62 11.51
C LEU A 123 27.64 -58.27 12.57
N ASP A 124 27.33 -59.55 12.43
CA ASP A 124 26.45 -60.28 13.33
C ASP A 124 26.76 -60.09 14.82
N ASP A 125 28.02 -59.99 15.18
CA ASP A 125 28.46 -59.74 16.54
C ASP A 125 28.08 -58.37 17.06
N GLN A 126 28.04 -57.37 16.19
CA GLN A 126 27.63 -56.02 16.55
C GLN A 126 26.13 -55.91 16.69
N ILE A 127 25.34 -56.67 15.93
CA ILE A 127 23.88 -56.72 16.08
C ILE A 127 23.54 -57.28 17.45
N THR A 128 24.20 -58.36 17.85
CA THR A 128 23.97 -58.97 19.15
C THR A 128 24.31 -58.06 20.33
N ALA A 129 25.41 -57.32 20.22
CA ALA A 129 25.85 -56.38 21.25
C ALA A 129 24.94 -55.13 21.34
N HIS A 130 24.46 -54.63 20.21
CA HIS A 130 23.73 -53.35 20.17
C HIS A 130 22.22 -53.50 20.41
N TYR A 131 21.64 -54.59 19.92
CA TYR A 131 20.18 -54.79 20.00
C TYR A 131 19.77 -55.93 20.94
N GLY A 132 20.70 -56.60 21.58
CA GLY A 132 20.41 -57.72 22.46
C GLY A 132 19.77 -58.93 21.75
N LEU A 133 19.85 -58.96 20.45
CA LEU A 133 19.27 -60.02 19.61
C LEU A 133 20.28 -61.13 19.45
N LYS A 134 19.91 -62.31 19.82
CA LYS A 134 20.75 -63.51 19.52
C LYS A 134 20.62 -63.83 18.04
N PRO A 135 21.75 -64.09 17.33
CA PRO A 135 21.71 -64.48 15.94
C PRO A 135 20.89 -65.75 15.81
N LYS A 136 19.85 -65.69 14.98
CA LYS A 136 18.87 -66.75 14.77
C LYS A 136 19.43 -67.92 13.95
N TYR A 137 20.51 -67.68 13.24
CA TYR A 137 21.12 -68.68 12.33
C TYR A 137 22.65 -68.59 12.43
N ARG A 138 23.21 -69.48 13.18
CA ARG A 138 24.62 -69.88 13.04
C ARG A 138 24.60 -71.15 12.24
N ALA A 139 25.21 -71.12 11.10
CA ALA A 139 25.58 -72.31 10.41
C ALA A 139 26.75 -72.98 11.13
#